data_2e47e58efc35d5f5d4bc02ec2d8236a5
#
_entry.id   2e47e58efc35d5f5d4bc02ec2d8236a5
#
_cell.length_a   1.000
_cell.length_b   1.000
_cell.length_c   1.000
_cell.angle_alpha   90.00
_cell.angle_beta   90.00
_cell.angle_gamma   90.00
#
_symmetry.space_group_name_H-M   'P 1'
#
loop_
_entity.id
_entity.type
_entity.pdbx_description
1 polymer ?
#
loop_
_entity_poly.entity_id
_entity_poly.type
_entity_poly.pdbx_seq_one_letter_code
_entity_poly.pdbx_strand_id
1 'polypeptide(L)'
;FTSKGEEYSIDELTSIKTSSHTFSLYYPETRPHLKEKRYSVVASLNSRWDEWDRLSKEEYEKEKARICEECLASLESFIPDVRDKIEHIEAATPRTVNYYTKSMQGTSFGTKFEGLKVSMELPDQISGLYHAGSVGIIMSGWLGSMNYGVITANKLDKWLFEQSKLKMAEA
;
A
#
# COMPACT_ATOMS: atom_id res chain seq x y z
N PHE A 1 -13.95 -10.98 -1.27
CA PHE A 1 -13.10 -11.63 -0.26
C PHE A 1 -13.37 -13.12 -0.26
N THR A 2 -12.34 -13.93 -0.40
CA THR A 2 -12.45 -15.39 -0.39
C THR A 2 -11.51 -15.97 0.64
N SER A 3 -11.94 -17.03 1.28
CA SER A 3 -11.14 -17.76 2.25
C SER A 3 -11.60 -19.21 2.32
N LYS A 4 -10.68 -20.14 2.53
CA LYS A 4 -10.97 -21.58 2.59
C LYS A 4 -11.07 -22.12 4.03
N GLY A 5 -10.70 -21.31 5.03
CA GLY A 5 -10.71 -21.72 6.43
C GLY A 5 -11.94 -21.21 7.18
N GLU A 6 -12.31 -21.88 8.25
CA GLU A 6 -13.37 -21.47 9.17
C GLU A 6 -12.81 -20.63 10.33
N GLU A 7 -11.55 -20.89 10.71
CA GLU A 7 -10.82 -20.16 11.74
C GLU A 7 -9.49 -19.68 11.20
N TYR A 8 -9.08 -18.45 11.56
CA TYR A 8 -7.84 -17.83 11.11
C TYR A 8 -7.02 -17.32 12.27
N SER A 9 -5.72 -17.55 12.19
CA SER A 9 -4.73 -16.86 13.00
C SER A 9 -4.10 -15.69 12.22
N ILE A 10 -3.54 -14.73 12.94
CA ILE A 10 -2.77 -13.64 12.31
C ILE A 10 -1.58 -14.21 11.53
N ASP A 11 -0.96 -15.26 12.03
CA ASP A 11 0.17 -15.92 11.39
C ASP A 11 -0.21 -16.52 10.04
N GLU A 12 -1.37 -17.15 9.94
CA GLU A 12 -1.87 -17.69 8.69
C GLU A 12 -2.24 -16.57 7.70
N LEU A 13 -3.00 -15.58 8.15
CA LEU A 13 -3.44 -14.46 7.29
C LEU A 13 -2.29 -13.61 6.75
N THR A 14 -1.14 -13.60 7.39
CA THR A 14 0.06 -12.85 6.98
C THR A 14 1.14 -13.71 6.36
N SER A 15 0.93 -15.01 6.26
CA SER A 15 1.88 -15.93 5.62
C SER A 15 1.82 -15.86 4.09
N ILE A 16 2.96 -16.08 3.45
CA ILE A 16 3.07 -16.30 2.00
C ILE A 16 2.22 -17.49 1.51
N LYS A 17 1.81 -18.37 2.41
CA LYS A 17 0.97 -19.53 2.14
C LYS A 17 -0.51 -19.31 2.48
N THR A 18 -0.91 -18.09 2.77
CA THR A 18 -2.31 -17.80 3.10
C THR A 18 -3.25 -18.22 1.97
N SER A 19 -4.38 -18.78 2.35
CA SER A 19 -5.49 -19.08 1.42
C SER A 19 -6.50 -17.94 1.31
N SER A 20 -6.27 -16.83 2.01
CA SER A 20 -7.15 -15.67 2.03
C SER A 20 -6.79 -14.67 0.92
N HIS A 21 -7.74 -14.39 0.04
CA HIS A 21 -7.56 -13.50 -1.09
C HIS A 21 -8.64 -12.42 -1.10
N THR A 22 -8.25 -11.21 -1.45
CA THR A 22 -9.18 -10.11 -1.74
C THR A 22 -9.07 -9.75 -3.22
N PHE A 23 -10.18 -9.81 -3.94
CA PHE A 23 -10.25 -9.43 -5.34
C PHE A 23 -10.98 -8.10 -5.51
N SER A 24 -10.35 -7.18 -6.23
CA SER A 24 -10.94 -5.92 -6.65
C SER A 24 -11.06 -5.91 -8.17
N LEU A 25 -12.29 -5.80 -8.67
CA LEU A 25 -12.59 -5.75 -10.09
C LEU A 25 -12.77 -4.31 -10.54
N TYR A 26 -12.10 -3.94 -11.61
CA TYR A 26 -12.17 -2.60 -12.20
C TYR A 26 -12.82 -2.69 -13.57
N TYR A 27 -13.97 -2.06 -13.70
CA TYR A 27 -14.76 -2.03 -14.93
C TYR A 27 -14.39 -0.83 -15.80
N PRO A 28 -14.29 -0.99 -17.14
CA PRO A 28 -13.98 0.11 -18.05
C PRO A 28 -14.95 1.29 -17.95
N GLU A 29 -16.21 1.01 -17.66
CA GLU A 29 -17.29 1.99 -17.54
C GLU A 29 -17.05 2.99 -16.40
N THR A 30 -16.30 2.62 -15.38
CA THR A 30 -15.91 3.51 -14.27
C THR A 30 -14.73 4.43 -14.63
N ARG A 31 -14.17 4.28 -15.83
CA ARG A 31 -13.01 5.04 -16.34
C ARG A 31 -13.33 5.67 -17.70
N PRO A 32 -14.21 6.68 -17.77
CA PRO A 32 -14.76 7.19 -19.04
C PRO A 32 -13.73 7.78 -20.00
N HIS A 33 -12.52 8.10 -19.51
CA HIS A 33 -11.45 8.70 -20.33
C HIS A 33 -10.53 7.69 -21.01
N LEU A 34 -10.66 6.40 -20.68
CA LEU A 34 -9.87 5.37 -21.32
C LEU A 34 -10.54 4.94 -22.64
N LYS A 35 -9.79 5.05 -23.75
CA LYS A 35 -10.28 4.63 -25.08
C LYS A 35 -10.42 3.12 -25.20
N GLU A 36 -9.58 2.36 -24.49
CA GLU A 36 -9.59 0.92 -24.50
C GLU A 36 -10.43 0.38 -23.35
N LYS A 37 -11.38 -0.49 -23.67
CA LYS A 37 -12.23 -1.17 -22.67
C LYS A 37 -11.52 -2.43 -22.19
N ARG A 38 -10.67 -2.29 -21.19
CA ARG A 38 -10.01 -3.42 -20.53
C ARG A 38 -10.50 -3.58 -19.11
N TYR A 39 -10.83 -4.79 -18.75
CA TYR A 39 -11.10 -5.17 -17.36
C TYR A 39 -9.78 -5.40 -16.65
N SER A 40 -9.71 -5.03 -15.39
CA SER A 40 -8.55 -5.32 -14.54
C SER A 40 -9.03 -5.95 -13.24
N VAL A 41 -8.31 -6.96 -12.78
CA VAL A 41 -8.54 -7.58 -11.49
C VAL A 41 -7.25 -7.45 -10.68
N VAL A 42 -7.35 -6.95 -9.46
CA VAL A 42 -6.26 -6.93 -8.49
C VAL A 42 -6.56 -7.94 -7.41
N ALA A 43 -5.73 -8.97 -7.30
CA ALA A 43 -5.72 -9.88 -6.18
C ALA A 43 -4.76 -9.35 -5.11
N SER A 44 -5.21 -9.25 -3.88
CA SER A 44 -4.42 -8.77 -2.76
C SER A 44 -4.35 -9.81 -1.66
N LEU A 45 -3.13 -10.04 -1.15
CA LEU A 45 -2.82 -10.90 -0.02
C LEU A 45 -1.93 -10.13 0.95
N ASN A 46 -2.02 -10.47 2.23
CA ASN A 46 -1.02 -10.03 3.18
C ASN A 46 0.14 -11.04 3.21
N SER A 47 1.35 -10.54 3.39
CA SER A 47 2.53 -11.39 3.55
C SER A 47 3.62 -10.67 4.33
N ARG A 48 4.48 -11.43 5.01
CA ARG A 48 5.59 -10.88 5.78
C ARG A 48 6.80 -10.69 4.90
N TRP A 49 7.56 -9.64 5.18
CA TRP A 49 8.81 -9.33 4.49
C TRP A 49 9.83 -10.47 4.57
N ASP A 50 10.04 -11.03 5.75
CA ASP A 50 11.06 -12.05 6.02
C ASP A 50 10.83 -13.34 5.22
N GLU A 51 9.59 -13.68 4.91
CA GLU A 51 9.27 -14.84 4.08
C GLU A 51 9.72 -14.63 2.61
N TRP A 52 9.70 -13.40 2.12
CA TRP A 52 10.16 -13.06 0.77
C TRP A 52 11.66 -12.76 0.70
N ASP A 53 12.19 -12.08 1.72
CA ASP A 53 13.57 -11.59 1.71
C ASP A 53 14.60 -12.73 1.74
N ARG A 54 14.29 -13.83 2.43
CA ARG A 54 15.15 -15.01 2.52
C ARG A 54 15.21 -15.87 1.26
N LEU A 55 14.30 -15.66 0.29
CA LEU A 55 14.24 -16.48 -0.92
C LEU A 55 15.39 -16.14 -1.88
N SER A 56 16.03 -17.17 -2.41
CA SER A 56 16.91 -17.03 -3.57
C SER A 56 16.12 -16.49 -4.79
N LYS A 57 16.81 -16.06 -5.81
CA LYS A 57 16.16 -15.56 -7.03
C LYS A 57 15.24 -16.61 -7.67
N GLU A 58 15.68 -17.85 -7.71
CA GLU A 58 14.91 -18.94 -8.30
C GLU A 58 13.65 -19.26 -7.46
N GLU A 59 13.81 -19.40 -6.15
CA GLU A 59 12.69 -19.62 -5.22
C GLU A 59 11.69 -18.46 -5.27
N TYR A 60 12.16 -17.23 -5.38
CA TYR A 60 11.33 -16.05 -5.48
C TYR A 60 10.42 -16.08 -6.73
N GLU A 61 10.99 -16.38 -7.90
CA GLU A 61 10.18 -16.46 -9.14
C GLU A 61 9.21 -17.64 -9.09
N LYS A 62 9.63 -18.77 -8.54
CA LYS A 62 8.76 -19.95 -8.34
C LYS A 62 7.58 -19.63 -7.41
N GLU A 63 7.85 -18.92 -6.32
CA GLU A 63 6.83 -18.55 -5.34
C GLU A 63 5.84 -17.52 -5.91
N LYS A 64 6.32 -16.54 -6.69
CA LYS A 64 5.45 -15.62 -7.44
C LYS A 64 4.51 -16.38 -8.39
N ALA A 65 5.05 -17.31 -9.15
CA ALA A 65 4.25 -18.11 -10.08
C ALA A 65 3.20 -18.96 -9.36
N ARG A 66 3.57 -19.57 -8.22
CA ARG A 66 2.64 -20.33 -7.38
C ARG A 66 1.47 -19.47 -6.90
N ILE A 67 1.75 -18.29 -6.37
CA ILE A 67 0.70 -17.37 -5.86
C ILE A 67 -0.20 -16.89 -7.00
N CYS A 68 0.36 -16.56 -8.16
CA CYS A 68 -0.44 -16.21 -9.33
C CYS A 68 -1.41 -17.33 -9.70
N GLU A 69 -0.94 -18.56 -9.70
CA GLU A 69 -1.76 -19.73 -10.03
C GLU A 69 -2.87 -19.96 -8.99
N GLU A 70 -2.56 -19.82 -7.70
CA GLU A 70 -3.56 -19.95 -6.64
C GLU A 70 -4.62 -18.84 -6.69
N CYS A 71 -4.21 -17.60 -6.98
CA CYS A 71 -5.15 -16.50 -7.21
C CYS A 71 -6.05 -16.76 -8.40
N LEU A 72 -5.49 -17.26 -9.50
CA LEU A 72 -6.27 -17.63 -10.69
C LEU A 72 -7.27 -18.75 -10.41
N ALA A 73 -6.84 -19.80 -9.76
CA ALA A 73 -7.72 -20.91 -9.39
C ALA A 73 -8.85 -20.48 -8.45
N SER A 74 -8.54 -19.54 -7.53
CA SER A 74 -9.56 -18.95 -6.67
C SER A 74 -10.53 -18.05 -7.45
N LEU A 75 -10.03 -17.23 -8.37
CA LEU A 75 -10.84 -16.33 -9.20
C LEU A 75 -11.75 -17.11 -10.15
N GLU A 76 -11.27 -18.22 -10.72
CA GLU A 76 -12.00 -19.07 -11.64
C GLU A 76 -13.26 -19.68 -11.00
N SER A 77 -13.27 -19.89 -9.68
CA SER A 77 -14.45 -20.34 -8.95
C SER A 77 -15.61 -19.34 -8.96
N PHE A 78 -15.32 -18.05 -9.23
CA PHE A 78 -16.31 -16.96 -9.30
C PHE A 78 -16.56 -16.48 -10.73
N ILE A 79 -15.54 -16.55 -11.57
CA ILE A 79 -15.60 -16.13 -12.98
C ILE A 79 -15.13 -17.31 -13.84
N PRO A 80 -16.04 -18.19 -14.22
CA PRO A 80 -15.72 -19.27 -15.16
C PRO A 80 -15.07 -18.71 -16.43
N ASP A 81 -14.17 -19.46 -17.04
CA ASP A 81 -13.43 -19.10 -18.26
C ASP A 81 -12.52 -17.87 -18.13
N VAL A 82 -12.21 -17.43 -16.90
CA VAL A 82 -11.34 -16.26 -16.68
C VAL A 82 -9.94 -16.48 -17.27
N ARG A 83 -9.42 -17.70 -17.24
CA ARG A 83 -8.10 -18.05 -17.79
C ARG A 83 -7.97 -17.75 -19.27
N ASP A 84 -8.99 -18.03 -20.02
CA ASP A 84 -9.03 -17.82 -21.49
C ASP A 84 -9.13 -16.32 -21.86
N LYS A 85 -9.45 -15.47 -20.88
CA LYS A 85 -9.64 -14.03 -21.07
C LYS A 85 -8.47 -13.20 -20.56
N ILE A 86 -7.43 -13.84 -19.99
CA ILE A 86 -6.27 -13.13 -19.44
C ILE A 86 -5.29 -12.83 -20.57
N GLU A 87 -5.04 -11.54 -20.77
CA GLU A 87 -4.01 -11.04 -21.68
C GLU A 87 -2.66 -10.83 -20.97
N HIS A 88 -2.70 -10.50 -19.68
CA HIS A 88 -1.51 -10.22 -18.88
C HIS A 88 -1.74 -10.56 -17.40
N ILE A 89 -0.70 -11.11 -16.75
CA ILE A 89 -0.64 -11.35 -15.31
C ILE A 89 0.72 -10.94 -14.76
N GLU A 90 0.71 -10.24 -13.65
CA GLU A 90 1.91 -9.79 -12.96
C GLU A 90 1.69 -9.84 -11.44
N ALA A 91 2.73 -10.14 -10.68
CA ALA A 91 2.70 -10.11 -9.23
C ALA A 91 3.73 -9.12 -8.66
N ALA A 92 3.28 -8.24 -7.77
CA ALA A 92 4.11 -7.41 -6.93
C ALA A 92 4.21 -8.03 -5.53
N THR A 93 5.39 -8.01 -4.95
CA THR A 93 5.69 -8.57 -3.63
C THR A 93 6.21 -7.48 -2.70
N PRO A 94 6.39 -7.73 -1.40
CA PRO A 94 7.08 -6.78 -0.52
C PRO A 94 8.45 -6.32 -1.06
N ARG A 95 9.23 -7.21 -1.72
CA ARG A 95 10.50 -6.84 -2.38
C ARG A 95 10.28 -5.87 -3.54
N THR A 96 9.23 -6.06 -4.33
CA THR A 96 8.85 -5.14 -5.42
C THR A 96 8.49 -3.77 -4.87
N VAL A 97 7.65 -3.72 -3.83
CA VAL A 97 7.26 -2.46 -3.17
C VAL A 97 8.50 -1.74 -2.60
N ASN A 98 9.36 -2.44 -1.86
CA ASN A 98 10.60 -1.88 -1.32
C ASN A 98 11.51 -1.32 -2.43
N TYR A 99 11.67 -2.04 -3.53
CA TYR A 99 12.52 -1.61 -4.65
C TYR A 99 12.07 -0.29 -5.25
N TYR A 100 10.79 -0.12 -5.51
CA TYR A 100 10.24 1.08 -6.16
C TYR A 100 9.98 2.25 -5.21
N THR A 101 9.49 1.98 -4.01
CA THR A 101 9.07 3.01 -3.06
C THR A 101 10.10 3.33 -2.00
N LYS A 102 11.10 2.47 -1.82
CA LYS A 102 12.09 2.51 -0.73
C LYS A 102 11.46 2.44 0.68
N SER A 103 10.19 2.07 0.76
CA SER A 103 9.56 1.87 2.06
C SER A 103 10.15 0.67 2.80
N MET A 104 10.31 0.83 4.11
CA MET A 104 10.92 -0.18 4.97
C MET A 104 10.15 -1.51 4.87
N GLN A 105 10.87 -2.60 4.59
CA GLN A 105 10.30 -3.95 4.48
C GLN A 105 9.12 -4.06 3.49
N GLY A 106 9.10 -3.20 2.48
CA GLY A 106 8.07 -3.25 1.45
C GLY A 106 6.65 -2.96 1.95
N THR A 107 6.50 -2.21 3.05
CA THR A 107 5.18 -1.80 3.52
C THR A 107 4.49 -0.93 2.48
N SER A 108 3.24 -1.26 2.15
CA SER A 108 2.44 -0.53 1.15
C SER A 108 1.69 0.68 1.73
N PHE A 109 1.63 0.82 3.06
CA PHE A 109 0.89 1.87 3.74
C PHE A 109 1.77 2.87 4.50
N GLY A 110 3.05 2.98 4.16
CA GLY A 110 3.99 3.85 4.85
C GLY A 110 4.41 3.32 6.22
N THR A 111 4.41 4.16 7.25
CA THR A 111 4.78 3.77 8.61
C THR A 111 3.65 3.03 9.34
N LYS A 112 3.97 2.42 10.48
CA LYS A 112 2.95 1.93 11.41
C LYS A 112 2.03 3.08 11.87
N PHE A 113 0.86 2.73 12.41
CA PHE A 113 -0.12 3.73 12.89
C PHE A 113 0.48 4.72 13.89
N GLU A 114 1.31 4.26 14.78
CA GLU A 114 2.03 5.08 15.77
C GLU A 114 2.96 6.12 15.13
N GLY A 115 3.42 5.87 13.91
CA GLY A 115 4.24 6.82 13.14
C GLY A 115 3.51 8.13 12.82
N LEU A 116 2.18 8.14 12.78
CA LEU A 116 1.41 9.37 12.61
C LEU A 116 1.64 10.34 13.77
N LYS A 117 1.61 9.86 15.01
CA LYS A 117 1.90 10.68 16.19
C LYS A 117 3.30 11.27 16.12
N VAL A 118 4.31 10.44 15.86
CA VAL A 118 5.71 10.89 15.71
C VAL A 118 5.83 11.96 14.62
N SER A 119 5.21 11.73 13.45
CA SER A 119 5.24 12.69 12.34
C SER A 119 4.58 14.03 12.69
N MET A 120 3.47 14.00 13.42
CA MET A 120 2.74 15.22 13.84
C MET A 120 3.46 16.01 14.90
N GLU A 121 4.28 15.38 15.74
CA GLU A 121 5.03 15.98 16.85
C GLU A 121 6.46 16.42 16.45
N LEU A 122 6.89 16.14 15.21
CA LEU A 122 8.23 16.56 14.75
C LEU A 122 8.54 18.04 14.94
N PRO A 123 7.62 18.99 14.66
CA PRO A 123 7.88 20.41 14.85
C PRO A 123 8.09 20.80 16.32
N ASP A 124 7.52 20.04 17.26
CA ASP A 124 7.64 20.25 18.70
C ASP A 124 9.02 19.80 19.21
N GLN A 125 9.61 18.81 18.54
CA GLN A 125 10.94 18.29 18.86
C GLN A 125 12.05 19.04 18.14
N ILE A 126 11.83 19.39 16.87
CA ILE A 126 12.80 20.10 16.03
C ILE A 126 12.06 21.25 15.33
N SER A 127 12.30 22.47 15.80
CA SER A 127 11.64 23.66 15.25
C SER A 127 11.83 23.79 13.75
N GLY A 128 10.73 23.96 13.01
CA GLY A 128 10.74 24.12 11.55
C GLY A 128 10.83 22.81 10.78
N LEU A 129 10.92 21.64 11.44
CA LEU A 129 10.91 20.34 10.76
C LEU A 129 9.49 19.79 10.68
N TYR A 130 9.01 19.59 9.45
CA TYR A 130 7.69 19.03 9.16
C TYR A 130 7.82 17.82 8.25
N HIS A 131 6.94 16.85 8.42
CA HIS A 131 6.81 15.70 7.55
C HIS A 131 5.44 15.71 6.87
N ALA A 132 5.41 15.36 5.57
CA ALA A 132 4.20 15.16 4.79
C ALA A 132 4.34 13.90 3.94
N GLY A 133 3.20 13.31 3.57
CA GLY A 133 3.15 12.11 2.73
C GLY A 133 2.39 10.97 3.39
N SER A 134 2.67 9.74 2.98
CA SER A 134 1.98 8.56 3.50
C SER A 134 2.48 8.19 4.90
N VAL A 135 1.59 8.27 5.88
CA VAL A 135 1.90 7.98 7.29
C VAL A 135 0.81 7.10 7.91
N GLY A 136 1.18 5.89 8.28
CA GLY A 136 0.23 4.93 8.80
C GLY A 136 -0.91 4.63 7.82
N ILE A 137 -1.76 3.70 8.15
CA ILE A 137 -2.85 3.28 7.26
C ILE A 137 -3.89 4.39 7.02
N ILE A 138 -4.13 5.24 8.03
CA ILE A 138 -5.18 6.28 7.98
C ILE A 138 -4.81 7.46 7.07
N MET A 139 -3.53 7.79 6.97
CA MET A 139 -3.00 8.84 6.10
C MET A 139 -2.20 8.24 4.93
N SER A 140 -2.67 7.12 4.40
CA SER A 140 -2.07 6.44 3.26
C SER A 140 -2.96 6.49 2.01
N GLY A 141 -2.42 5.99 0.90
CA GLY A 141 -3.05 6.13 -0.40
C GLY A 141 -3.09 7.58 -0.87
N TRP A 142 -3.72 7.84 -1.99
CA TRP A 142 -3.79 9.17 -2.59
C TRP A 142 -4.49 10.18 -1.70
N LEU A 143 -5.71 9.84 -1.26
CA LEU A 143 -6.53 10.75 -0.46
C LEU A 143 -5.91 11.05 0.90
N GLY A 144 -5.44 10.01 1.60
CA GLY A 144 -4.82 10.17 2.91
C GLY A 144 -3.54 11.00 2.85
N SER A 145 -2.66 10.72 1.89
CA SER A 145 -1.39 11.46 1.71
C SER A 145 -1.62 12.93 1.33
N MET A 146 -2.58 13.20 0.44
CA MET A 146 -2.95 14.58 0.09
C MET A 146 -3.54 15.32 1.30
N ASN A 147 -4.44 14.68 2.03
CA ASN A 147 -5.05 15.26 3.22
C ASN A 147 -4.03 15.59 4.31
N TYR A 148 -3.08 14.69 4.54
CA TYR A 148 -1.99 14.94 5.47
C TYR A 148 -1.07 16.07 5.00
N GLY A 149 -0.84 16.18 3.69
CA GLY A 149 -0.13 17.34 3.10
C GLY A 149 -0.81 18.67 3.41
N VAL A 150 -2.14 18.74 3.28
CA VAL A 150 -2.93 19.95 3.63
C VAL A 150 -2.81 20.28 5.13
N ILE A 151 -2.94 19.26 6.00
CA ILE A 151 -2.78 19.45 7.44
C ILE A 151 -1.38 20.00 7.78
N THR A 152 -0.35 19.45 7.16
CA THR A 152 1.04 19.87 7.36
C THR A 152 1.27 21.29 6.84
N ALA A 153 0.75 21.64 5.67
CA ALA A 153 0.87 22.99 5.09
C ALA A 153 0.21 24.04 5.99
N ASN A 154 -0.97 23.77 6.53
CA ASN A 154 -1.65 24.68 7.46
C ASN A 154 -0.87 24.89 8.75
N LYS A 155 -0.24 23.86 9.32
CA LYS A 155 0.64 23.98 10.48
C LYS A 155 1.89 24.81 10.18
N LEU A 156 2.50 24.59 9.02
CA LEU A 156 3.68 25.34 8.58
C LEU A 156 3.36 26.80 8.34
N ASP A 157 2.23 27.12 7.70
CA ASP A 157 1.80 28.50 7.46
C ASP A 157 1.59 29.26 8.77
N LYS A 158 0.92 28.65 9.74
CA LYS A 158 0.78 29.22 11.07
C LYS A 158 2.13 29.50 11.74
N TRP A 159 3.05 28.55 11.69
CA TRP A 159 4.41 28.72 12.26
C TRP A 159 5.19 29.85 11.57
N LEU A 160 5.15 29.92 10.23
CA LEU A 160 5.79 31.00 9.48
C LEU A 160 5.23 32.38 9.85
N PHE A 161 3.93 32.48 10.03
CA PHE A 161 3.28 33.70 10.46
C PHE A 161 3.73 34.13 11.87
N GLU A 162 3.83 33.21 12.82
CA GLU A 162 4.33 33.45 14.16
C GLU A 162 5.80 33.91 14.14
N GLN A 163 6.66 33.26 13.35
CA GLN A 163 8.06 33.64 13.17
C GLN A 163 8.21 35.06 12.58
N SER A 164 7.34 35.43 11.64
CA SER A 164 7.36 36.76 11.03
C SER A 164 7.04 37.87 12.05
N LYS A 165 6.07 37.61 12.92
CA LYS A 165 5.73 38.55 14.02
C LYS A 165 6.86 38.73 15.02
N LEU A 166 7.55 37.67 15.41
CA LEU A 166 8.69 37.74 16.31
C LEU A 166 9.81 38.60 15.71
N LYS A 167 10.16 38.38 14.44
CA LYS A 167 11.17 39.22 13.76
C LYS A 167 10.79 40.69 13.66
N MET A 168 9.50 40.99 13.49
CA MET A 168 9.04 42.40 13.46
C MET A 168 9.03 43.05 14.85
N ALA A 169 8.95 42.29 15.93
CA ALA A 169 9.01 42.78 17.27
C ALA A 169 10.45 43.03 17.79
N GLU A 170 11.44 42.39 17.15
CA GLU A 170 12.86 42.51 17.45
C GLU A 170 13.57 43.61 16.63
N ALA A 171 12.91 44.13 15.60
CA ALA A 171 13.43 45.19 14.70
C ALA A 171 12.95 46.58 15.15
#